data_9d36c6bf878a502ca142cbad36cb91cf
#
_entry.id   9d36c6bf878a502ca142cbad36cb91cf
#
_cell.length_a   1.000
_cell.length_b   1.000
_cell.length_c   1.000
_cell.angle_alpha   90.00
_cell.angle_beta   90.00
_cell.angle_gamma   90.00
#
_symmetry.space_group_name_H-M   'P 1'
#
loop_
_entity.id
_entity.type
_entity.pdbx_description
1 polymer ?
#
loop_
_entity_poly.entity_id
_entity_poly.type
_entity_poly.pdbx_seq_one_letter_code
_entity_poly.pdbx_strand_id
1 'polypeptide(L)'
;MRLKRTLLAVALMSAGAVAHAQSSVTLYGRLDAGIEYMSGLPGNNGTGSTSRWRQESGDWGTSLWGLKGVEDLGGGNKAVFQLEGAFSTATGSLGLSGSLFDRIANVGLANDTFGTVLLGRQLQIANGDWDFDPFGQSNWSSASLVRGRNWEHTSNNISYQSPKIDGFDVYGQYGLSNSTDFNAGVPGAATGRTDGAQVTYTNSLFQVRGIYDEIRDPLNGQLDNPFTASREYFVGANLFLGQFKVQAAYTAERTSGGVITPTGSPTAPTTADMEWGGVTYQATAAAALIAAVYHVNTNNGGGNATIYTIGGAYNLSKRTLFDIQIATVRNSSTANFGLDANNEGPGGLTDGAFNENPVPGHSQTGVYAGIQHSF
;
A
#
# COMPACT_ATOMS: atom_id res chain seq x y z
N MET A 1 5.06 4.34 -67.02
CA MET A 1 4.07 3.55 -66.27
C MET A 1 4.64 2.54 -65.26
N ARG A 2 5.81 1.98 -65.49
CA ARG A 2 6.43 0.96 -64.58
C ARG A 2 6.95 1.57 -63.27
N LEU A 3 7.52 2.79 -63.25
CA LEU A 3 8.07 3.45 -62.03
C LEU A 3 7.03 3.75 -60.97
N LYS A 4 5.79 4.15 -61.36
CA LYS A 4 4.69 4.43 -60.43
C LYS A 4 4.15 3.18 -59.73
N ARG A 5 4.24 1.99 -60.41
CA ARG A 5 3.82 0.72 -59.80
C ARG A 5 4.83 0.18 -58.78
N THR A 6 6.13 0.47 -58.99
CA THR A 6 7.21 0.06 -58.06
C THR A 6 7.19 0.92 -56.80
N LEU A 7 6.94 2.23 -56.93
CA LEU A 7 6.79 3.12 -55.79
C LEU A 7 5.56 2.79 -54.94
N LEU A 8 4.45 2.37 -55.56
CA LEU A 8 3.26 1.94 -54.82
C LEU A 8 3.47 0.62 -54.10
N ALA A 9 4.21 -0.31 -54.66
CA ALA A 9 4.56 -1.58 -54.03
C ALA A 9 5.54 -1.42 -52.86
N VAL A 10 6.49 -0.49 -52.94
CA VAL A 10 7.42 -0.16 -51.87
C VAL A 10 6.65 0.55 -50.72
N ALA A 11 5.71 1.46 -51.03
CA ALA A 11 4.88 2.12 -50.05
C ALA A 11 3.91 1.13 -49.35
N LEU A 12 3.39 0.14 -50.04
CA LEU A 12 2.57 -0.92 -49.48
C LEU A 12 3.38 -1.92 -48.63
N MET A 13 4.62 -2.21 -49.00
CA MET A 13 5.50 -3.04 -48.19
C MET A 13 6.04 -2.32 -46.94
N SER A 14 6.25 -1.00 -46.99
CA SER A 14 6.60 -0.24 -45.82
C SER A 14 5.41 -0.03 -44.88
N ALA A 15 4.16 0.04 -45.38
CA ALA A 15 2.96 0.05 -44.54
C ALA A 15 2.67 -1.31 -43.86
N GLY A 16 3.10 -2.42 -44.48
CA GLY A 16 2.96 -3.76 -43.89
C GLY A 16 4.01 -4.10 -42.83
N ALA A 17 5.13 -3.37 -42.78
CA ALA A 17 6.17 -3.58 -41.76
C ALA A 17 5.88 -2.85 -40.42
N VAL A 18 4.82 -1.99 -40.34
CA VAL A 18 4.42 -1.30 -39.15
C VAL A 18 3.38 -2.09 -38.30
N ALA A 19 2.97 -3.28 -38.77
CA ALA A 19 1.84 -4.02 -38.20
C ALA A 19 2.23 -5.15 -37.24
N HIS A 20 3.31 -5.02 -36.48
CA HIS A 20 3.63 -5.93 -35.38
C HIS A 20 3.92 -5.20 -34.05
N ALA A 21 3.19 -4.14 -33.78
CA ALA A 21 3.01 -3.71 -32.39
C ALA A 21 2.13 -4.76 -31.72
N GLN A 22 2.73 -5.71 -31.02
CA GLN A 22 2.00 -6.74 -30.30
C GLN A 22 1.41 -6.08 -29.03
N SER A 23 0.26 -5.43 -29.20
CA SER A 23 -0.51 -4.90 -28.10
C SER A 23 -1.08 -6.07 -27.28
N SER A 24 -0.77 -6.11 -26.01
CA SER A 24 -1.35 -7.10 -25.10
C SER A 24 -2.19 -6.42 -24.03
N VAL A 25 -3.41 -6.93 -23.84
CA VAL A 25 -4.24 -6.55 -22.69
C VAL A 25 -4.43 -7.80 -21.83
N THR A 26 -4.12 -7.69 -20.57
CA THR A 26 -4.23 -8.78 -19.59
C THR A 26 -5.26 -8.43 -18.56
N LEU A 27 -6.26 -9.28 -18.39
CA LEU A 27 -7.11 -9.30 -17.21
C LEU A 27 -6.34 -10.05 -16.10
N TYR A 28 -6.33 -9.49 -14.91
CA TYR A 28 -5.70 -10.09 -13.74
C TYR A 28 -6.50 -9.77 -12.49
N GLY A 29 -6.23 -10.52 -11.42
CA GLY A 29 -6.87 -10.24 -10.15
C GLY A 29 -6.43 -11.17 -9.05
N ARG A 30 -6.95 -10.90 -7.86
CA ARG A 30 -6.77 -11.68 -6.64
C ARG A 30 -8.07 -11.69 -5.87
N LEU A 31 -8.43 -12.86 -5.38
CA LEU A 31 -9.51 -13.10 -4.43
C LEU A 31 -8.86 -13.53 -3.11
N ASP A 32 -9.21 -12.89 -2.03
CA ASP A 32 -8.77 -13.22 -0.68
C ASP A 32 -10.01 -13.28 0.22
N ALA A 33 -10.20 -14.36 0.91
CA ALA A 33 -11.32 -14.56 1.82
C ALA A 33 -10.97 -15.56 2.92
N GLY A 34 -11.41 -15.28 4.12
CA GLY A 34 -11.15 -16.16 5.25
C GLY A 34 -12.15 -16.00 6.38
N ILE A 35 -11.85 -16.69 7.47
CA ILE A 35 -12.57 -16.59 8.73
C ILE A 35 -11.65 -15.94 9.76
N GLU A 36 -12.15 -14.91 10.38
CA GLU A 36 -11.48 -14.16 11.43
C GLU A 36 -12.16 -14.38 12.78
N TYR A 37 -11.36 -14.57 13.80
CA TYR A 37 -11.74 -14.36 15.20
C TYR A 37 -10.97 -13.19 15.76
N MET A 38 -11.65 -12.27 16.42
CA MET A 38 -11.03 -11.15 17.13
C MET A 38 -11.60 -10.99 18.52
N SER A 39 -10.74 -10.85 19.52
CA SER A 39 -11.07 -10.51 20.90
C SER A 39 -10.53 -9.14 21.27
N GLY A 40 -10.98 -8.56 22.36
CA GLY A 40 -10.53 -7.23 22.79
C GLY A 40 -11.22 -6.09 22.06
N LEU A 41 -12.28 -6.36 21.33
CA LEU A 41 -13.13 -5.36 20.70
C LEU A 41 -13.87 -4.53 21.77
N PRO A 42 -14.11 -3.22 21.58
CA PRO A 42 -14.92 -2.44 22.50
C PRO A 42 -16.35 -2.98 22.52
N GLY A 43 -16.99 -2.94 23.69
CA GLY A 43 -18.42 -3.26 23.81
C GLY A 43 -19.29 -2.23 23.09
N ASN A 44 -20.58 -2.56 22.90
CA ASN A 44 -21.55 -1.75 22.13
C ASN A 44 -21.70 -0.29 22.59
N ASN A 45 -21.28 0.03 23.79
CA ASN A 45 -21.30 1.38 24.35
C ASN A 45 -19.89 2.00 24.44
N GLY A 46 -18.90 1.43 23.76
CA GLY A 46 -17.51 1.87 23.80
C GLY A 46 -16.77 1.52 25.09
N THR A 47 -17.37 0.71 25.99
CA THR A 47 -16.76 0.26 27.24
C THR A 47 -16.72 -1.25 27.31
N GLY A 48 -15.78 -1.77 28.11
CA GLY A 48 -15.61 -3.23 28.26
C GLY A 48 -14.91 -3.87 27.07
N SER A 49 -15.01 -5.19 26.99
CA SER A 49 -14.37 -6.00 25.95
C SER A 49 -15.33 -7.08 25.45
N THR A 50 -15.35 -7.30 24.16
CA THR A 50 -16.11 -8.35 23.49
C THR A 50 -15.27 -9.09 22.47
N SER A 51 -15.84 -10.09 21.82
CA SER A 51 -15.19 -10.83 20.73
C SER A 51 -16.18 -11.11 19.62
N ARG A 52 -15.67 -11.36 18.42
CA ARG A 52 -16.50 -11.77 17.27
C ARG A 52 -15.81 -12.79 16.40
N TRP A 53 -16.65 -13.49 15.64
CA TRP A 53 -16.27 -14.26 14.45
C TRP A 53 -16.89 -13.60 13.24
N ARG A 54 -16.15 -13.49 12.14
CA ARG A 54 -16.68 -13.02 10.86
C ARG A 54 -16.03 -13.73 9.68
N GLN A 55 -16.70 -13.71 8.53
CA GLN A 55 -16.03 -13.85 7.26
C GLN A 55 -15.33 -12.51 6.96
N GLU A 56 -14.07 -12.58 6.62
CA GLU A 56 -13.28 -11.40 6.27
C GLU A 56 -12.80 -11.46 4.83
N SER A 57 -12.63 -10.28 4.23
CA SER A 57 -12.18 -10.10 2.86
C SER A 57 -10.89 -9.31 2.86
N GLY A 58 -9.77 -10.00 2.70
CA GLY A 58 -8.52 -9.30 2.43
C GLY A 58 -7.60 -9.07 3.62
N ASP A 59 -7.67 -9.87 4.68
CA ASP A 59 -6.73 -9.74 5.81
C ASP A 59 -5.28 -9.99 5.42
N TRP A 60 -5.03 -10.98 4.56
CA TRP A 60 -3.70 -11.23 4.02
C TRP A 60 -3.38 -10.34 2.82
N GLY A 61 -4.40 -10.01 2.02
CA GLY A 61 -4.22 -9.14 0.87
C GLY A 61 -5.53 -8.75 0.20
N THR A 62 -5.61 -7.52 -0.24
CA THR A 62 -6.79 -6.93 -0.87
C THR A 62 -7.32 -7.78 -2.02
N SER A 63 -8.62 -8.08 -2.02
CA SER A 63 -9.31 -8.62 -3.19
C SER A 63 -9.45 -7.54 -4.25
N LEU A 64 -8.95 -7.80 -5.45
CA LEU A 64 -8.88 -6.83 -6.54
C LEU A 64 -9.01 -7.48 -7.91
N TRP A 65 -9.37 -6.70 -8.89
CA TRP A 65 -9.29 -7.07 -10.30
C TRP A 65 -8.81 -5.88 -11.14
N GLY A 66 -8.23 -6.15 -12.28
CA GLY A 66 -7.75 -5.08 -13.14
C GLY A 66 -7.43 -5.50 -14.56
N LEU A 67 -7.19 -4.50 -15.38
CA LEU A 67 -6.71 -4.61 -16.75
C LEU A 67 -5.38 -3.88 -16.83
N LYS A 68 -4.41 -4.48 -17.48
CA LYS A 68 -3.15 -3.81 -17.84
C LYS A 68 -2.79 -4.10 -19.27
N GLY A 69 -2.17 -3.14 -19.94
CA GLY A 69 -1.77 -3.29 -21.32
C GLY A 69 -0.43 -2.66 -21.62
N VAL A 70 0.19 -3.21 -22.65
CA VAL A 70 1.46 -2.72 -23.21
C VAL A 70 1.32 -2.70 -24.72
N GLU A 71 1.69 -1.58 -25.33
CA GLU A 71 1.83 -1.39 -26.77
C GLU A 71 3.29 -1.05 -27.07
N ASP A 72 3.91 -1.80 -27.96
CA ASP A 72 5.26 -1.50 -28.46
C ASP A 72 5.19 -0.38 -29.51
N LEU A 73 5.83 0.75 -29.21
CA LEU A 73 5.89 1.92 -30.09
C LEU A 73 7.15 1.92 -30.98
N GLY A 74 7.98 0.89 -30.86
CA GLY A 74 9.25 0.78 -31.56
C GLY A 74 10.39 1.54 -30.87
N GLY A 75 11.63 1.20 -31.23
CA GLY A 75 12.82 1.82 -30.67
C GLY A 75 13.00 1.62 -29.15
N GLY A 76 12.40 0.57 -28.56
CA GLY A 76 12.43 0.32 -27.12
C GLY A 76 11.39 1.12 -26.33
N ASN A 77 10.56 1.93 -26.99
CA ASN A 77 9.49 2.70 -26.35
C ASN A 77 8.20 1.88 -26.29
N LYS A 78 7.47 2.02 -25.20
CA LYS A 78 6.21 1.33 -24.94
C LYS A 78 5.17 2.34 -24.38
N ALA A 79 3.94 2.24 -24.86
CA ALA A 79 2.80 2.82 -24.13
C ALA A 79 2.30 1.76 -23.14
N VAL A 80 1.99 2.19 -21.92
CA VAL A 80 1.53 1.29 -20.86
C VAL A 80 0.31 1.90 -20.17
N PHE A 81 -0.61 1.05 -19.72
CA PHE A 81 -1.71 1.47 -18.87
C PHE A 81 -2.06 0.40 -17.84
N GLN A 82 -2.68 0.83 -16.74
CA GLN A 82 -3.22 -0.04 -15.71
C GLN A 82 -4.50 0.55 -15.11
N LEU A 83 -5.53 -0.31 -14.99
CA LEU A 83 -6.78 -0.03 -14.31
C LEU A 83 -6.99 -1.10 -13.25
N GLU A 84 -7.25 -0.72 -11.99
CA GLU A 84 -7.39 -1.69 -10.90
C GLU A 84 -8.40 -1.18 -9.87
N GLY A 85 -9.32 -2.05 -9.47
CA GLY A 85 -10.30 -1.78 -8.45
C GLY A 85 -10.31 -2.87 -7.37
N ALA A 86 -10.48 -2.45 -6.12
CA ALA A 86 -10.71 -3.36 -5.00
C ALA A 86 -12.19 -3.72 -4.87
N PHE A 87 -12.47 -4.83 -4.24
CA PHE A 87 -13.83 -5.23 -3.87
C PHE A 87 -13.81 -6.17 -2.65
N SER A 88 -14.95 -6.27 -1.98
CA SER A 88 -15.14 -7.21 -0.88
C SER A 88 -15.62 -8.56 -1.39
N THR A 89 -14.93 -9.64 -1.07
CA THR A 89 -15.40 -11.02 -1.32
C THR A 89 -16.55 -11.41 -0.40
N ALA A 90 -16.70 -10.72 0.74
CA ALA A 90 -17.80 -10.98 1.68
C ALA A 90 -19.15 -10.44 1.19
N THR A 91 -19.15 -9.27 0.50
CA THR A 91 -20.40 -8.58 0.12
C THR A 91 -20.53 -8.33 -1.38
N GLY A 92 -19.45 -8.41 -2.15
CA GLY A 92 -19.39 -8.02 -3.55
C GLY A 92 -19.37 -6.50 -3.79
N SER A 93 -19.25 -5.70 -2.74
CA SER A 93 -19.19 -4.24 -2.85
C SER A 93 -17.83 -3.76 -3.37
N LEU A 94 -17.81 -2.57 -3.97
CA LEU A 94 -16.56 -1.90 -4.36
C LEU A 94 -15.74 -1.55 -3.12
N GLY A 95 -14.41 -1.54 -3.25
CA GLY A 95 -13.49 -1.12 -2.17
C GLY A 95 -13.69 0.33 -1.75
N LEU A 96 -13.97 1.22 -2.71
CA LEU A 96 -14.38 2.59 -2.46
C LEU A 96 -15.72 2.87 -3.17
N SER A 97 -16.73 3.25 -2.40
CA SER A 97 -18.06 3.56 -2.96
C SER A 97 -17.98 4.62 -4.05
N GLY A 98 -18.60 4.32 -5.22
CA GLY A 98 -18.64 5.23 -6.37
C GLY A 98 -17.37 5.24 -7.23
N SER A 99 -16.34 4.45 -6.92
CA SER A 99 -15.11 4.37 -7.69
C SER A 99 -14.85 2.94 -8.17
N LEU A 100 -14.89 2.72 -9.49
CA LEU A 100 -14.63 1.41 -10.10
C LEU A 100 -13.15 1.05 -10.09
N PHE A 101 -12.28 2.04 -10.27
CA PHE A 101 -10.82 1.89 -10.28
C PHE A 101 -10.22 2.72 -9.13
N ASP A 102 -10.62 2.36 -7.92
CA ASP A 102 -10.22 3.06 -6.69
C ASP A 102 -8.74 2.91 -6.36
N ARG A 103 -8.06 1.89 -6.91
CA ARG A 103 -6.66 1.62 -6.64
C ARG A 103 -5.72 2.25 -7.69
N ILE A 104 -5.88 1.88 -8.95
CA ILE A 104 -5.01 2.32 -10.04
C ILE A 104 -5.85 2.71 -11.25
N ALA A 105 -5.55 3.87 -11.84
CA ALA A 105 -6.08 4.32 -13.11
C ALA A 105 -5.03 5.22 -13.77
N ASN A 106 -4.11 4.63 -14.51
CA ASN A 106 -2.97 5.35 -15.08
C ASN A 106 -2.65 4.93 -16.51
N VAL A 107 -1.91 5.80 -17.18
CA VAL A 107 -1.33 5.60 -18.50
C VAL A 107 0.05 6.26 -18.54
N GLY A 108 0.95 5.75 -19.35
CA GLY A 108 2.27 6.35 -19.48
C GLY A 108 3.14 5.77 -20.57
N LEU A 109 4.39 6.18 -20.52
CA LEU A 109 5.44 5.75 -21.43
C LEU A 109 6.55 5.04 -20.64
N ALA A 110 7.02 3.94 -21.18
CA ALA A 110 8.12 3.17 -20.63
C ALA A 110 9.21 2.96 -21.68
N ASN A 111 10.46 2.98 -21.23
CA ASN A 111 11.63 2.65 -22.06
C ASN A 111 12.67 1.97 -21.16
N ASP A 112 13.27 0.89 -21.64
CA ASP A 112 14.19 0.09 -20.83
C ASP A 112 15.49 0.84 -20.45
N THR A 113 15.83 1.90 -21.21
CA THR A 113 17.02 2.76 -20.97
C THR A 113 16.67 4.00 -20.15
N PHE A 114 15.48 4.58 -20.37
CA PHE A 114 15.10 5.88 -19.79
C PHE A 114 14.11 5.76 -18.63
N GLY A 115 13.60 4.57 -18.36
CA GLY A 115 12.64 4.34 -17.27
C GLY A 115 11.18 4.53 -17.70
N THR A 116 10.31 4.75 -16.72
CA THR A 116 8.86 4.81 -16.90
C THR A 116 8.29 6.08 -16.29
N VAL A 117 7.46 6.79 -17.05
CA VAL A 117 6.64 7.92 -16.56
C VAL A 117 5.17 7.50 -16.62
N LEU A 118 4.45 7.67 -15.52
CA LEU A 118 3.01 7.40 -15.44
C LEU A 118 2.23 8.64 -15.01
N LEU A 119 1.03 8.78 -15.56
CA LEU A 119 0.06 9.82 -15.23
C LEU A 119 -1.23 9.18 -14.76
N GLY A 120 -1.83 9.71 -13.70
CA GLY A 120 -3.13 9.27 -13.19
C GLY A 120 -3.07 8.75 -11.75
N ARG A 121 -4.10 8.00 -11.35
CA ARG A 121 -4.20 7.43 -10.01
C ARG A 121 -3.25 6.26 -9.83
N GLN A 122 -2.52 6.26 -8.71
CA GLN A 122 -1.49 5.27 -8.40
C GLN A 122 -1.44 5.02 -6.89
N LEU A 123 -0.79 3.93 -6.48
CA LEU A 123 -0.36 3.75 -5.10
C LEU A 123 0.57 4.89 -4.69
N GLN A 124 0.40 5.37 -3.47
CA GLN A 124 1.32 6.34 -2.90
C GLN A 124 2.69 5.71 -2.66
N ILE A 125 3.74 6.52 -2.76
CA ILE A 125 5.13 6.08 -2.64
C ILE A 125 5.45 5.42 -1.29
N ALA A 126 4.81 5.85 -0.20
CA ALA A 126 4.95 5.23 1.12
C ALA A 126 4.69 3.72 1.12
N ASN A 127 3.77 3.24 0.25
CA ASN A 127 3.51 1.80 0.12
C ASN A 127 4.74 0.98 -0.34
N GLY A 128 5.84 1.62 -0.68
CA GLY A 128 7.13 0.97 -0.90
C GLY A 128 7.70 0.27 0.33
N ASP A 129 7.20 0.54 1.53
CA ASP A 129 7.54 -0.14 2.76
C ASP A 129 7.06 -1.61 2.82
N TRP A 130 6.02 -1.98 2.02
CA TRP A 130 5.48 -3.35 1.97
C TRP A 130 6.54 -4.41 1.66
N ASP A 131 7.51 -4.09 0.83
CA ASP A 131 8.59 -5.00 0.47
C ASP A 131 9.47 -5.39 1.68
N PHE A 132 9.41 -4.59 2.75
CA PHE A 132 10.22 -4.70 3.97
C PHE A 132 9.41 -5.14 5.19
N ASP A 133 8.12 -5.40 5.03
CA ASP A 133 7.25 -5.97 6.05
C ASP A 133 7.15 -7.49 5.85
N PRO A 134 7.44 -8.32 6.87
CA PRO A 134 7.34 -9.78 6.75
C PRO A 134 5.96 -10.28 6.35
N PHE A 135 4.89 -9.56 6.73
CA PHE A 135 3.52 -9.88 6.36
C PHE A 135 2.99 -9.00 5.22
N GLY A 136 3.85 -8.20 4.55
CA GLY A 136 3.52 -7.41 3.38
C GLY A 136 2.44 -6.36 3.63
N GLN A 137 2.42 -5.78 4.83
CA GLN A 137 1.37 -4.88 5.30
C GLN A 137 -0.04 -5.49 5.27
N SER A 138 -0.18 -6.75 5.67
CA SER A 138 -1.50 -7.31 6.01
C SER A 138 -2.12 -6.54 7.19
N ASN A 139 -3.39 -6.74 7.47
CA ASN A 139 -4.07 -6.04 8.57
C ASN A 139 -3.32 -6.17 9.90
N TRP A 140 -2.63 -7.28 10.16
CA TRP A 140 -2.00 -7.55 11.44
C TRP A 140 -0.48 -7.41 11.39
N SER A 141 -0.04 -6.32 10.80
CA SER A 141 1.37 -5.96 10.61
C SER A 141 1.63 -4.48 10.88
N SER A 142 2.64 -3.90 10.25
CA SER A 142 2.93 -2.47 10.32
C SER A 142 1.73 -1.62 9.93
N ALA A 143 0.87 -2.10 9.03
CA ALA A 143 -0.33 -1.40 8.58
C ALA A 143 -1.26 -0.98 9.71
N SER A 144 -1.39 -1.77 10.78
CA SER A 144 -2.20 -1.43 11.95
C SER A 144 -1.59 -0.36 12.85
N LEU A 145 -0.31 -0.03 12.67
CA LEU A 145 0.37 1.00 13.45
C LEU A 145 0.47 2.34 12.71
N VAL A 146 0.41 2.33 11.38
CA VAL A 146 0.54 3.55 10.56
C VAL A 146 -0.76 4.36 10.42
N ARG A 147 -1.89 3.83 10.83
CA ARG A 147 -3.22 4.48 10.93
C ARG A 147 -3.51 5.52 9.83
N GLY A 148 -4.07 5.07 8.70
CA GLY A 148 -4.47 5.95 7.62
C GLY A 148 -3.36 6.36 6.64
N ARG A 149 -2.15 5.84 6.79
CA ARG A 149 -1.08 5.93 5.77
C ARG A 149 -0.80 4.61 5.06
N ASN A 150 -1.41 3.54 5.49
CA ASN A 150 -1.32 2.23 4.85
C ASN A 150 -2.28 2.14 3.65
N TRP A 151 -1.77 1.58 2.54
CA TRP A 151 -2.51 1.34 1.29
C TRP A 151 -3.07 2.60 0.62
N GLU A 152 -2.53 3.75 0.93
CA GLU A 152 -2.95 5.02 0.37
C GLU A 152 -2.77 5.06 -1.15
N HIS A 153 -3.68 5.75 -1.81
CA HIS A 153 -3.68 5.97 -3.25
C HIS A 153 -3.77 7.46 -3.53
N THR A 154 -2.91 7.94 -4.42
CA THR A 154 -2.90 9.33 -4.81
C THR A 154 -3.47 9.51 -6.20
N SER A 155 -4.29 10.56 -6.37
CA SER A 155 -4.92 10.93 -7.64
C SER A 155 -4.16 12.06 -8.31
N ASN A 156 -4.41 12.26 -9.62
CA ASN A 156 -3.79 13.32 -10.42
C ASN A 156 -2.26 13.33 -10.28
N ASN A 157 -1.68 12.16 -10.42
CA ASN A 157 -0.29 11.89 -10.08
C ASN A 157 0.58 11.85 -11.32
N ILE A 158 1.81 12.32 -11.14
CA ILE A 158 2.93 12.11 -12.07
C ILE A 158 3.98 11.34 -11.31
N SER A 159 4.43 10.21 -11.86
CA SER A 159 5.53 9.44 -11.29
C SER A 159 6.59 9.10 -12.32
N TYR A 160 7.80 8.90 -11.82
CA TYR A 160 8.92 8.41 -12.61
C TYR A 160 9.64 7.28 -11.87
N GLN A 161 9.83 6.17 -12.57
CA GLN A 161 10.67 5.04 -12.14
C GLN A 161 11.87 4.93 -13.06
N SER A 162 13.07 5.00 -12.51
CA SER A 162 14.30 4.77 -13.30
C SER A 162 14.47 3.30 -13.67
N PRO A 163 15.29 2.99 -14.69
CA PRO A 163 15.88 1.65 -14.82
C PRO A 163 16.74 1.32 -13.60
N LYS A 164 16.99 0.02 -13.40
CA LYS A 164 17.97 -0.42 -12.41
C LYS A 164 19.37 -0.36 -13.01
N ILE A 165 20.28 0.41 -12.38
CA ILE A 165 21.67 0.60 -12.82
C ILE A 165 22.59 0.17 -11.66
N ASP A 166 23.40 -0.86 -11.88
CA ASP A 166 24.34 -1.40 -10.88
C ASP A 166 23.68 -1.72 -9.52
N GLY A 167 22.41 -2.16 -9.57
CA GLY A 167 21.62 -2.48 -8.39
C GLY A 167 20.80 -1.33 -7.83
N PHE A 168 21.05 -0.09 -8.24
CA PHE A 168 20.30 1.08 -7.82
C PHE A 168 19.12 1.38 -8.74
N ASP A 169 18.01 1.78 -8.15
CA ASP A 169 16.89 2.43 -8.83
C ASP A 169 16.31 3.56 -7.99
N VAL A 170 15.67 4.51 -8.65
CA VAL A 170 15.00 5.64 -8.00
C VAL A 170 13.56 5.71 -8.48
N TYR A 171 12.66 6.09 -7.57
CA TYR A 171 11.28 6.38 -7.88
C TYR A 171 10.89 7.73 -7.30
N GLY A 172 10.17 8.52 -8.06
CA GLY A 172 9.66 9.82 -7.62
C GLY A 172 8.18 9.95 -7.95
N GLN A 173 7.45 10.65 -7.10
CA GLN A 173 6.01 10.83 -7.23
C GLN A 173 5.60 12.25 -6.81
N TYR A 174 4.67 12.83 -7.58
CA TYR A 174 4.03 14.10 -7.27
C TYR A 174 2.54 14.00 -7.59
N GLY A 175 1.70 14.10 -6.58
CA GLY A 175 0.25 13.97 -6.68
C GLY A 175 -0.47 15.22 -6.20
N LEU A 176 -1.48 15.64 -6.95
CA LEU A 176 -2.34 16.78 -6.63
C LEU A 176 -3.58 16.39 -5.83
N SER A 177 -3.65 15.12 -5.39
CA SER A 177 -4.82 14.55 -4.71
C SER A 177 -6.11 14.77 -5.52
N ASN A 178 -7.14 15.37 -4.95
CA ASN A 178 -8.40 15.65 -5.65
C ASN A 178 -8.36 16.90 -6.53
N SER A 179 -7.26 17.65 -6.55
CA SER A 179 -7.08 18.82 -7.43
C SER A 179 -6.47 18.39 -8.76
N THR A 180 -6.85 19.07 -9.84
CA THR A 180 -6.20 18.97 -11.14
C THR A 180 -5.25 20.12 -11.40
N ASP A 181 -5.18 21.10 -10.48
CA ASP A 181 -4.38 22.31 -10.64
C ASP A 181 -2.99 22.14 -10.04
N PHE A 182 -1.96 22.33 -10.86
CA PHE A 182 -0.57 22.39 -10.41
C PHE A 182 -0.27 23.62 -9.56
N ASN A 183 -1.15 24.62 -9.58
CA ASN A 183 -1.00 25.87 -8.87
C ASN A 183 -1.78 25.82 -7.54
N ALA A 184 -1.17 25.28 -6.51
CA ALA A 184 -1.74 25.11 -5.17
C ALA A 184 -2.03 26.44 -4.43
N GLY A 185 -1.90 27.60 -5.08
CA GLY A 185 -2.07 28.92 -4.47
C GLY A 185 -3.46 29.52 -4.61
N VAL A 186 -4.45 28.81 -5.15
CA VAL A 186 -5.80 29.34 -5.31
C VAL A 186 -6.59 29.09 -4.03
N PRO A 187 -7.13 30.13 -3.36
CA PRO A 187 -8.00 29.96 -2.20
C PRO A 187 -9.18 29.05 -2.53
N GLY A 188 -9.37 28.00 -1.73
CA GLY A 188 -10.43 27.01 -1.92
C GLY A 188 -10.12 25.87 -2.88
N ALA A 189 -8.95 25.84 -3.52
CA ALA A 189 -8.46 24.65 -4.20
C ALA A 189 -8.14 23.57 -3.17
N ALA A 190 -8.51 22.32 -3.43
CA ALA A 190 -8.08 21.20 -2.61
C ALA A 190 -6.55 21.14 -2.65
N THR A 191 -5.94 21.36 -1.51
CA THR A 191 -4.48 21.47 -1.37
C THR A 191 -3.83 20.17 -0.94
N GLY A 192 -4.62 19.10 -0.84
CA GLY A 192 -4.13 17.75 -0.59
C GLY A 192 -3.13 17.35 -1.67
N ARG A 193 -1.86 17.36 -1.31
CA ARG A 193 -0.75 17.03 -2.17
C ARG A 193 0.07 15.91 -1.56
N THR A 194 0.52 15.01 -2.41
CA THR A 194 1.50 13.99 -2.03
C THR A 194 2.73 14.17 -2.89
N ASP A 195 3.89 14.16 -2.31
CA ASP A 195 5.15 14.16 -3.05
C ASP A 195 6.19 13.33 -2.30
N GLY A 196 7.04 12.63 -3.04
CA GLY A 196 8.03 11.78 -2.44
C GLY A 196 9.09 11.29 -3.40
N ALA A 197 10.15 10.77 -2.81
CA ALA A 197 11.27 10.14 -3.50
C ALA A 197 11.71 8.87 -2.78
N GLN A 198 12.09 7.87 -3.56
CA GLN A 198 12.57 6.59 -3.10
C GLN A 198 13.88 6.25 -3.79
N VAL A 199 14.82 5.68 -3.05
CA VAL A 199 16.03 5.07 -3.57
C VAL A 199 16.13 3.64 -3.07
N THR A 200 16.34 2.70 -3.98
CA THR A 200 16.51 1.28 -3.65
C THR A 200 17.85 0.78 -4.18
N TYR A 201 18.55 0.00 -3.36
CA TYR A 201 19.69 -0.81 -3.81
C TYR A 201 19.37 -2.28 -3.59
N THR A 202 19.60 -3.10 -4.59
CA THR A 202 19.35 -4.55 -4.53
C THR A 202 20.52 -5.33 -5.13
N ASN A 203 20.98 -6.32 -4.39
CA ASN A 203 21.88 -7.37 -4.91
C ASN A 203 21.37 -8.77 -4.50
N SER A 204 22.17 -9.81 -4.71
CA SER A 204 21.76 -11.19 -4.41
C SER A 204 21.64 -11.50 -2.91
N LEU A 205 22.32 -10.72 -2.05
CA LEU A 205 22.35 -10.94 -0.61
C LEU A 205 21.37 -10.05 0.14
N PHE A 206 21.21 -8.80 -0.28
CA PHE A 206 20.35 -7.84 0.42
C PHE A 206 19.68 -6.82 -0.50
N GLN A 207 18.64 -6.21 0.02
CA GLN A 207 17.98 -5.04 -0.54
C GLN A 207 17.83 -4.00 0.57
N VAL A 208 18.08 -2.74 0.24
CA VAL A 208 17.86 -1.59 1.14
C VAL A 208 17.09 -0.53 0.39
N ARG A 209 16.14 0.12 1.08
CA ARG A 209 15.33 1.21 0.54
C ARG A 209 15.26 2.36 1.52
N GLY A 210 15.39 3.57 1.02
CA GLY A 210 15.03 4.79 1.71
C GLY A 210 13.86 5.45 0.99
N ILE A 211 12.86 5.93 1.75
CA ILE A 211 11.73 6.70 1.23
C ILE A 211 11.64 8.00 2.03
N TYR A 212 11.39 9.09 1.33
CA TYR A 212 10.83 10.31 1.89
C TYR A 212 9.54 10.61 1.18
N ASP A 213 8.48 10.87 1.93
CA ASP A 213 7.24 11.37 1.36
C ASP A 213 6.58 12.41 2.26
N GLU A 214 5.67 13.18 1.66
CA GLU A 214 4.90 14.21 2.31
C GLU A 214 3.44 14.11 1.85
N ILE A 215 2.52 14.02 2.81
CA ILE A 215 1.08 14.16 2.55
C ILE A 215 0.60 15.43 3.25
N ARG A 216 -0.15 16.26 2.53
CA ARG A 216 -0.79 17.46 3.05
C ARG A 216 -2.28 17.23 3.21
N ASP A 217 -2.84 17.75 4.28
CA ASP A 217 -4.29 17.73 4.51
C ASP A 217 -5.03 18.37 3.34
N PRO A 218 -6.06 17.70 2.77
CA PRO A 218 -6.77 18.19 1.59
C PRO A 218 -7.62 19.44 1.85
N LEU A 219 -7.92 19.77 3.10
CA LEU A 219 -8.78 20.90 3.44
C LEU A 219 -7.96 22.18 3.64
N ASN A 220 -6.78 22.09 4.24
CA ASN A 220 -5.95 23.25 4.59
C ASN A 220 -4.51 23.19 4.07
N GLY A 221 -4.09 22.05 3.48
CA GLY A 221 -2.75 21.86 2.92
C GLY A 221 -1.63 21.79 3.96
N GLN A 222 -1.96 21.64 5.24
CA GLN A 222 -0.98 21.57 6.32
C GLN A 222 -0.56 20.12 6.63
N LEU A 223 0.53 20.00 7.35
CA LEU A 223 1.04 18.75 7.90
C LEU A 223 0.61 18.65 9.36
N ASP A 224 -0.65 18.36 9.61
CA ASP A 224 -1.29 18.50 10.92
C ASP A 224 -1.65 17.17 11.59
N ASN A 225 -1.42 16.04 10.94
CA ASN A 225 -1.69 14.70 11.48
C ASN A 225 -0.52 13.76 11.15
N PRO A 226 0.11 13.09 12.15
CA PRO A 226 1.25 12.21 11.89
C PRO A 226 0.89 10.94 11.11
N PHE A 227 -0.39 10.56 11.05
CA PHE A 227 -0.82 9.34 10.39
C PHE A 227 -1.42 9.55 8.99
N THR A 228 -1.90 10.75 8.68
CA THR A 228 -2.53 11.05 7.38
C THR A 228 -1.94 12.26 6.67
N ALA A 229 -1.59 13.30 7.41
CA ALA A 229 -1.01 14.52 6.84
C ALA A 229 0.33 14.81 7.52
N SER A 230 1.40 14.19 7.05
CA SER A 230 2.73 14.25 7.68
C SER A 230 3.83 14.07 6.67
N ARG A 231 5.07 14.27 7.13
CA ARG A 231 6.27 13.77 6.46
C ARG A 231 6.63 12.41 7.02
N GLU A 232 6.97 11.52 6.11
CA GLU A 232 7.48 10.20 6.44
C GLU A 232 8.95 10.06 5.99
N TYR A 233 9.74 9.46 6.85
CA TYR A 233 11.12 9.07 6.59
C TYR A 233 11.21 7.57 6.87
N PHE A 234 11.36 6.79 5.83
CA PHE A 234 11.44 5.33 5.92
C PHE A 234 12.84 4.85 5.55
N VAL A 235 13.31 3.83 6.26
CA VAL A 235 14.43 2.98 5.84
C VAL A 235 14.11 1.53 6.15
N GLY A 236 14.27 0.66 5.13
CA GLY A 236 14.05 -0.78 5.26
C GLY A 236 15.17 -1.59 4.66
N ALA A 237 15.39 -2.78 5.21
CA ALA A 237 16.37 -3.75 4.74
C ALA A 237 15.78 -5.17 4.70
N ASN A 238 16.07 -5.87 3.62
CA ASN A 238 15.86 -7.30 3.43
C ASN A 238 17.22 -7.99 3.34
N LEU A 239 17.39 -9.11 4.04
CA LEU A 239 18.57 -9.97 3.95
C LEU A 239 18.13 -11.36 3.50
N PHE A 240 18.74 -11.88 2.42
CA PHE A 240 18.39 -13.15 1.78
C PHE A 240 19.43 -14.22 2.13
N LEU A 241 19.09 -15.15 3.01
CA LEU A 241 19.99 -16.17 3.57
C LEU A 241 19.46 -17.58 3.26
N GLY A 242 19.54 -17.97 2.00
CA GLY A 242 19.03 -19.27 1.54
C GLY A 242 17.52 -19.42 1.76
N GLN A 243 17.12 -20.25 2.72
CA GLN A 243 15.70 -20.45 3.07
C GLN A 243 15.13 -19.36 3.98
N PHE A 244 15.96 -18.43 4.47
CA PHE A 244 15.52 -17.36 5.35
C PHE A 244 15.56 -16.02 4.63
N LYS A 245 14.51 -15.23 4.82
CA LYS A 245 14.47 -13.79 4.53
C LYS A 245 14.30 -13.08 5.87
N VAL A 246 15.29 -12.28 6.24
CA VAL A 246 15.21 -11.42 7.44
C VAL A 246 14.90 -10.01 6.99
N GLN A 247 13.95 -9.38 7.64
CA GLN A 247 13.44 -8.04 7.30
C GLN A 247 13.47 -7.16 8.53
N ALA A 248 13.87 -5.91 8.35
CA ALA A 248 13.80 -4.89 9.38
C ALA A 248 13.56 -3.53 8.74
N ALA A 249 12.80 -2.69 9.41
CA ALA A 249 12.56 -1.33 8.96
C ALA A 249 12.28 -0.37 10.12
N TYR A 250 12.44 0.91 9.82
CA TYR A 250 12.12 2.02 10.69
C TYR A 250 11.42 3.11 9.88
N THR A 251 10.33 3.64 10.44
CA THR A 251 9.59 4.77 9.89
C THR A 251 9.44 5.86 10.94
N ALA A 252 9.70 7.09 10.54
CA ALA A 252 9.48 8.28 11.38
C ALA A 252 8.47 9.20 10.70
N GLU A 253 7.32 9.38 11.32
CA GLU A 253 6.31 10.34 10.88
C GLU A 253 6.40 11.63 11.70
N ARG A 254 6.34 12.77 11.02
CA ARG A 254 6.53 14.10 11.60
C ARG A 254 5.55 15.10 11.01
N THR A 255 4.82 15.80 11.86
CA THR A 255 3.99 16.95 11.47
C THR A 255 4.73 18.26 11.74
N SER A 256 4.32 19.32 11.06
CA SER A 256 4.87 20.67 11.27
C SER A 256 3.78 21.77 11.31
N GLY A 257 2.53 21.37 11.15
CA GLY A 257 1.37 22.27 11.22
C GLY A 257 0.75 22.30 12.61
N GLY A 258 -0.30 23.09 12.76
CA GLY A 258 -1.16 23.03 13.93
C GLY A 258 -1.96 21.73 13.93
N VAL A 259 -1.96 21.01 15.04
CA VAL A 259 -2.79 19.82 15.18
C VAL A 259 -4.24 20.26 15.36
N ILE A 260 -5.10 19.88 14.44
CA ILE A 260 -6.56 20.11 14.58
C ILE A 260 -7.09 19.01 15.50
N THR A 261 -7.40 19.38 16.74
CA THR A 261 -8.11 18.51 17.66
C THR A 261 -9.56 18.94 17.78
N PRO A 262 -10.51 18.02 17.80
CA PRO A 262 -11.87 18.35 18.23
C PRO A 262 -11.87 18.99 19.62
N THR A 263 -12.74 19.96 19.85
CA THR A 263 -12.85 20.64 21.14
C THR A 263 -13.00 19.62 22.28
N GLY A 264 -12.10 19.65 23.27
CA GLY A 264 -12.12 18.73 24.41
C GLY A 264 -11.33 17.42 24.23
N SER A 265 -10.68 17.21 23.08
CA SER A 265 -9.80 16.07 22.89
C SER A 265 -8.40 16.34 23.48
N PRO A 266 -7.69 15.30 23.95
CA PRO A 266 -6.27 15.43 24.28
C PRO A 266 -5.48 15.94 23.08
N THR A 267 -4.33 16.57 23.33
CA THR A 267 -3.42 17.01 22.26
C THR A 267 -3.07 15.80 21.40
N ALA A 268 -3.35 15.85 20.09
CA ALA A 268 -3.04 14.73 19.20
C ALA A 268 -1.53 14.54 19.07
N PRO A 269 -1.05 13.33 18.81
CA PRO A 269 0.36 13.10 18.48
C PRO A 269 0.81 13.96 17.31
N THR A 270 2.04 14.44 17.37
CA THR A 270 2.72 15.15 16.27
C THR A 270 3.90 14.38 15.72
N THR A 271 4.27 13.30 16.39
CA THR A 271 5.30 12.36 15.94
C THR A 271 4.85 10.93 16.20
N ALA A 272 5.21 10.04 15.26
CA ALA A 272 5.16 8.62 15.45
C ALA A 272 6.46 8.01 14.94
N ASP A 273 7.08 7.19 15.76
CA ASP A 273 8.26 6.41 15.43
C ASP A 273 7.88 4.94 15.45
N MET A 274 8.08 4.26 14.31
CA MET A 274 7.72 2.86 14.15
C MET A 274 8.94 2.05 13.72
N GLU A 275 9.10 0.90 14.34
CA GLU A 275 10.12 -0.07 13.97
C GLU A 275 9.53 -1.46 13.91
N TRP A 276 10.06 -2.26 13.00
CA TRP A 276 9.69 -3.67 12.94
C TRP A 276 10.83 -4.53 12.46
N GLY A 277 10.70 -5.80 12.78
CA GLY A 277 11.59 -6.83 12.30
C GLY A 277 10.91 -8.19 12.31
N GLY A 278 11.35 -9.04 11.39
CA GLY A 278 10.82 -10.38 11.32
C GLY A 278 11.60 -11.27 10.36
N VAL A 279 11.15 -12.52 10.31
CA VAL A 279 11.77 -13.56 9.51
C VAL A 279 10.71 -14.39 8.79
N THR A 280 10.98 -14.67 7.53
CA THR A 280 10.29 -15.68 6.75
C THR A 280 11.22 -16.88 6.57
N TYR A 281 10.75 -18.07 6.93
CA TYR A 281 11.42 -19.34 6.70
C TYR A 281 10.68 -20.12 5.63
N GLN A 282 11.31 -20.33 4.48
CA GLN A 282 10.80 -21.18 3.41
C GLN A 282 11.06 -22.65 3.76
N ALA A 283 10.14 -23.26 4.49
CA ALA A 283 10.28 -24.64 5.01
C ALA A 283 10.32 -25.67 3.88
N THR A 284 9.51 -25.47 2.83
CA THR A 284 9.49 -26.26 1.59
C THR A 284 9.20 -25.34 0.41
N ALA A 285 9.22 -25.84 -0.81
CA ALA A 285 8.82 -25.07 -2.00
C ALA A 285 7.36 -24.55 -1.93
N ALA A 286 6.51 -25.20 -1.14
CA ALA A 286 5.10 -24.83 -0.96
C ALA A 286 4.79 -24.12 0.35
N ALA A 287 5.59 -24.28 1.40
CA ALA A 287 5.27 -23.82 2.75
C ALA A 287 6.25 -22.77 3.24
N ALA A 288 5.74 -21.64 3.70
CA ALA A 288 6.48 -20.59 4.40
C ALA A 288 5.92 -20.36 5.80
N LEU A 289 6.81 -20.13 6.77
CA LEU A 289 6.48 -19.72 8.14
C LEU A 289 7.02 -18.31 8.36
N ILE A 290 6.25 -17.47 9.05
CA ILE A 290 6.58 -16.06 9.22
C ILE A 290 6.40 -15.70 10.69
N ALA A 291 7.32 -14.90 11.22
CA ALA A 291 7.20 -14.28 12.54
C ALA A 291 7.73 -12.85 12.49
N ALA A 292 7.01 -11.93 13.14
CA ALA A 292 7.39 -10.52 13.17
C ALA A 292 6.95 -9.83 14.47
N VAL A 293 7.64 -8.75 14.78
CA VAL A 293 7.32 -7.81 15.87
C VAL A 293 7.32 -6.41 15.28
N TYR A 294 6.31 -5.62 15.61
CA TYR A 294 6.14 -4.23 15.20
C TYR A 294 5.93 -3.37 16.43
N HIS A 295 6.54 -2.22 16.47
CA HIS A 295 6.40 -1.29 17.58
C HIS A 295 6.18 0.13 17.08
N VAL A 296 5.34 0.90 17.80
CA VAL A 296 5.12 2.32 17.56
C VAL A 296 5.21 3.09 18.86
N ASN A 297 5.90 4.23 18.80
CA ASN A 297 5.92 5.25 19.84
C ASN A 297 5.35 6.56 19.30
N THR A 298 4.42 7.15 20.03
CA THR A 298 3.85 8.46 19.70
C THR A 298 4.04 9.42 20.88
N ASN A 299 4.18 10.70 20.57
CA ASN A 299 4.26 11.74 21.58
C ASN A 299 2.86 12.21 22.07
N ASN A 300 2.84 13.26 22.90
CA ASN A 300 1.64 13.97 23.36
C ASN A 300 0.55 13.05 23.97
N GLY A 301 0.96 11.99 24.66
CA GLY A 301 0.02 11.09 25.33
C GLY A 301 -0.64 10.05 24.42
N GLY A 302 -0.27 9.97 23.13
CA GLY A 302 -0.75 8.92 22.24
C GLY A 302 -0.24 7.52 22.60
N GLY A 303 0.83 7.45 23.42
CA GLY A 303 1.34 6.20 23.97
C GLY A 303 2.14 5.37 22.97
N ASN A 304 2.28 4.10 23.27
CA ASN A 304 2.97 3.13 22.43
C ASN A 304 2.18 1.82 22.33
N ALA A 305 2.47 1.07 21.27
CA ALA A 305 1.90 -0.26 21.08
C ALA A 305 2.93 -1.20 20.46
N THR A 306 2.77 -2.50 20.74
CA THR A 306 3.57 -3.55 20.13
C THR A 306 2.66 -4.62 19.58
N ILE A 307 2.84 -4.98 18.30
CA ILE A 307 2.17 -6.12 17.66
C ILE A 307 3.17 -7.28 17.55
N TYR A 308 2.73 -8.45 17.94
CA TYR A 308 3.42 -9.71 17.71
C TYR A 308 2.58 -10.53 16.76
N THR A 309 3.15 -10.92 15.62
CA THR A 309 2.46 -11.70 14.60
C THR A 309 3.26 -12.94 14.24
N ILE A 310 2.57 -14.08 14.19
CA ILE A 310 3.07 -15.31 13.61
C ILE A 310 2.08 -15.80 12.57
N GLY A 311 2.57 -16.49 11.57
CA GLY A 311 1.71 -17.01 10.52
C GLY A 311 2.46 -17.84 9.50
N GLY A 312 1.80 -18.08 8.39
CA GLY A 312 2.41 -18.78 7.28
C GLY A 312 1.44 -18.97 6.13
N ALA A 313 1.99 -19.41 5.02
CA ALA A 313 1.25 -19.72 3.82
C ALA A 313 1.62 -21.09 3.27
N TYR A 314 0.66 -21.76 2.66
CA TYR A 314 0.85 -23.02 1.97
C TYR A 314 0.29 -22.94 0.55
N ASN A 315 1.17 -22.98 -0.44
CA ASN A 315 0.83 -22.91 -1.84
C ASN A 315 0.25 -24.23 -2.33
N LEU A 316 -1.04 -24.27 -2.64
CA LEU A 316 -1.72 -25.39 -3.30
C LEU A 316 -1.35 -25.47 -4.80
N SER A 317 -1.07 -24.30 -5.40
CA SER A 317 -0.64 -24.14 -6.77
C SER A 317 0.14 -22.83 -6.94
N LYS A 318 0.57 -22.50 -8.17
CA LYS A 318 1.17 -21.19 -8.47
C LYS A 318 0.23 -20.01 -8.25
N ARG A 319 -1.07 -20.24 -8.17
CA ARG A 319 -2.12 -19.19 -8.10
C ARG A 319 -3.01 -19.29 -6.87
N THR A 320 -2.92 -20.36 -6.08
CA THR A 320 -3.80 -20.59 -4.94
C THR A 320 -2.96 -20.95 -3.73
N LEU A 321 -3.22 -20.30 -2.61
CA LEU A 321 -2.60 -20.60 -1.33
C LEU A 321 -3.63 -20.60 -0.21
N PHE A 322 -3.35 -21.35 0.85
CA PHE A 322 -3.92 -21.16 2.18
C PHE A 322 -2.97 -20.32 3.02
N ASP A 323 -3.53 -19.47 3.86
CA ASP A 323 -2.79 -18.65 4.81
C ASP A 323 -3.41 -18.71 6.20
N ILE A 324 -2.58 -18.44 7.20
CA ILE A 324 -2.98 -18.31 8.59
C ILE A 324 -2.16 -17.20 9.25
N GLN A 325 -2.81 -16.37 10.05
CA GLN A 325 -2.19 -15.36 10.88
C GLN A 325 -2.75 -15.43 12.31
N ILE A 326 -1.89 -15.20 13.28
CA ILE A 326 -2.23 -15.02 14.68
C ILE A 326 -1.46 -13.79 15.16
N ALA A 327 -2.17 -12.78 15.64
CA ALA A 327 -1.55 -11.56 16.12
C ALA A 327 -2.13 -11.11 17.46
N THR A 328 -1.31 -10.38 18.21
CA THR A 328 -1.75 -9.67 19.41
C THR A 328 -1.14 -8.28 19.43
N VAL A 329 -1.95 -7.26 19.66
CA VAL A 329 -1.49 -5.91 19.96
C VAL A 329 -1.56 -5.65 21.46
N ARG A 330 -0.50 -5.06 21.99
CA ARG A 330 -0.38 -4.64 23.38
C ARG A 330 -0.17 -3.14 23.44
N ASN A 331 -1.09 -2.45 24.10
CA ASN A 331 -1.11 -1.01 24.23
C ASN A 331 -0.61 -0.55 25.59
N SER A 332 0.13 0.56 25.63
CA SER A 332 0.33 1.34 26.87
C SER A 332 -0.99 1.97 27.34
N SER A 333 -1.03 2.46 28.55
CA SER A 333 -2.27 2.92 29.22
C SER A 333 -3.09 3.96 28.44
N THR A 334 -2.48 4.71 27.56
CA THR A 334 -3.14 5.76 26.76
C THR A 334 -3.32 5.38 25.28
N ALA A 335 -2.64 4.35 24.82
CA ALA A 335 -2.72 3.89 23.45
C ALA A 335 -3.92 2.97 23.21
N ASN A 336 -4.46 3.01 22.00
CA ASN A 336 -5.58 2.17 21.57
C ASN A 336 -5.40 1.66 20.13
N PHE A 337 -4.19 1.26 19.77
CA PHE A 337 -3.95 0.63 18.48
C PHE A 337 -4.66 -0.72 18.41
N GLY A 338 -5.29 -1.00 17.29
CA GLY A 338 -6.01 -2.24 17.01
C GLY A 338 -5.30 -3.12 15.98
N LEU A 339 -5.96 -4.21 15.59
CA LEU A 339 -5.51 -5.13 14.55
C LEU A 339 -6.30 -4.98 13.25
N ASP A 340 -7.13 -3.95 13.13
CA ASP A 340 -7.90 -3.67 11.93
C ASP A 340 -7.43 -2.34 11.31
N ALA A 341 -6.35 -2.43 10.58
CA ALA A 341 -5.67 -1.28 9.98
C ALA A 341 -6.54 -0.48 9.02
N ASN A 342 -7.52 -1.11 8.40
CA ASN A 342 -8.30 -0.51 7.34
C ASN A 342 -9.48 0.33 7.80
N ASN A 343 -9.96 0.10 9.03
CA ASN A 343 -11.13 0.78 9.53
C ASN A 343 -10.82 2.07 10.28
N GLU A 344 -9.55 2.48 10.27
CA GLU A 344 -9.09 3.53 11.16
C GLU A 344 -8.48 4.70 10.42
N GLY A 345 -9.34 5.60 9.98
CA GLY A 345 -8.91 6.99 9.79
C GLY A 345 -8.55 7.64 11.13
N PRO A 346 -7.92 8.84 11.12
CA PRO A 346 -7.46 9.55 12.33
C PRO A 346 -8.56 10.03 13.26
N GLY A 347 -9.59 9.29 13.44
CA GLY A 347 -10.71 9.54 14.35
C GLY A 347 -11.45 8.27 14.71
N GLY A 348 -10.97 7.12 14.18
CA GLY A 348 -11.48 5.82 14.57
C GLY A 348 -12.92 5.53 14.16
N LEU A 349 -13.48 6.24 13.18
CA LEU A 349 -14.83 5.98 12.67
C LEU A 349 -14.84 6.19 11.16
N THR A 350 -14.80 5.11 10.41
CA THR A 350 -15.24 5.13 9.02
C THR A 350 -16.71 4.77 8.96
N ASP A 351 -17.50 5.54 8.20
CA ASP A 351 -18.89 5.31 7.77
C ASP A 351 -19.94 4.99 8.85
N GLY A 352 -19.73 5.40 10.10
CA GLY A 352 -20.66 5.16 11.21
C GLY A 352 -20.59 3.73 11.77
N ALA A 353 -19.61 2.94 11.37
CA ALA A 353 -19.27 1.67 11.99
C ALA A 353 -18.62 1.88 13.37
N PHE A 354 -18.70 0.87 14.21
CA PHE A 354 -18.06 0.90 15.52
C PHE A 354 -16.53 0.92 15.33
N ASN A 355 -15.86 1.78 16.11
CA ASN A 355 -14.42 1.71 16.26
C ASN A 355 -14.03 0.33 16.79
N GLU A 356 -13.23 -0.42 16.02
CA GLU A 356 -12.78 -1.76 16.38
C GLU A 356 -11.52 -1.76 17.22
N ASN A 357 -10.89 -0.62 17.43
CA ASN A 357 -9.76 -0.50 18.32
C ASN A 357 -10.14 -0.81 19.77
N PRO A 358 -9.26 -1.48 20.52
CA PRO A 358 -9.51 -1.77 21.93
C PRO A 358 -9.65 -0.46 22.74
N VAL A 359 -10.31 -0.57 23.88
CA VAL A 359 -10.32 0.52 24.86
C VAL A 359 -8.87 0.88 25.23
N PRO A 360 -8.51 2.18 25.39
CA PRO A 360 -7.15 2.58 25.73
C PRO A 360 -6.54 1.76 26.86
N GLY A 361 -5.30 1.31 26.67
CA GLY A 361 -4.59 0.44 27.61
C GLY A 361 -4.92 -1.05 27.52
N HIS A 362 -5.86 -1.44 26.67
CA HIS A 362 -6.25 -2.84 26.51
C HIS A 362 -5.59 -3.47 25.28
N SER A 363 -5.46 -4.79 25.34
CA SER A 363 -4.90 -5.62 24.26
C SER A 363 -6.01 -6.17 23.39
N GLN A 364 -5.66 -6.46 22.11
CA GLN A 364 -6.51 -7.17 21.17
C GLN A 364 -5.76 -8.37 20.61
N THR A 365 -6.45 -9.46 20.35
CA THR A 365 -5.87 -10.68 19.77
C THR A 365 -6.78 -11.19 18.67
N GLY A 366 -6.18 -11.51 17.52
CA GLY A 366 -6.87 -12.04 16.35
C GLY A 366 -6.27 -13.35 15.85
N VAL A 367 -7.12 -14.16 15.22
CA VAL A 367 -6.75 -15.37 14.46
C VAL A 367 -7.49 -15.31 13.13
N TYR A 368 -6.76 -15.42 12.05
CA TYR A 368 -7.29 -15.47 10.68
C TYR A 368 -6.83 -16.74 9.99
N ALA A 369 -7.70 -17.35 9.21
CA ALA A 369 -7.36 -18.42 8.28
C ALA A 369 -8.13 -18.24 6.98
N GLY A 370 -7.42 -18.19 5.87
CA GLY A 370 -7.97 -17.82 4.57
C GLY A 370 -7.45 -18.60 3.40
N ILE A 371 -8.04 -18.31 2.27
CA ILE A 371 -7.64 -18.79 0.95
C ILE A 371 -7.48 -17.59 0.01
N GLN A 372 -6.37 -17.58 -0.71
CA GLN A 372 -6.12 -16.58 -1.75
C GLN A 372 -5.98 -17.28 -3.12
N HIS A 373 -6.62 -16.69 -4.14
CA HIS A 373 -6.52 -17.14 -5.51
C HIS A 373 -6.24 -15.98 -6.47
N SER A 374 -5.19 -16.11 -7.28
CA SER A 374 -4.83 -15.15 -8.33
C SER A 374 -5.15 -15.69 -9.72
N PHE A 375 -5.62 -14.85 -10.62
CA PHE A 375 -5.98 -15.22 -12.00
C PHE A 375 -5.41 -14.23 -13.05
#